data_6abccef5beae12b873f1c7b0570dca64
#
_entry.id   6abccef5beae12b873f1c7b0570dca64
#
_cell.length_a   1.000
_cell.length_b   1.000
_cell.length_c   1.000
_cell.angle_alpha   90.00
_cell.angle_beta   90.00
_cell.angle_gamma   90.00
#
_symmetry.space_group_name_H-M   'P 1'
#
loop_
_entity.id
_entity.type
_entity.pdbx_description
1 polymer ?
#
loop_
_entity_poly.entity_id
_entity_poly.type
_entity_poly.pdbx_seq_one_letter_code
_entity_poly.pdbx_strand_id
1 'polypeptide(L)'
;MSVSVGMLDHFNIRTRNLAGTVRFYEEVLGLENGARPNFAFPGAWMYSEGRAVVHLVDISATNEPQKPDSGVVHHVAFASRGFDAMKARLAQKGMAFEARQVPGGELWQIFVNDPNGVMIELNYEAAKEQTDAAPTEHASDIGTVKAAAR
;
A
#
# COMPACT_ATOMS: atom_id res chain seq x y z
N MET A 1 -30.01 -18.94 -11.93
CA MET A 1 -29.11 -17.79 -11.72
C MET A 1 -27.68 -18.23 -11.96
N SER A 2 -26.91 -17.47 -12.73
CA SER A 2 -25.46 -17.70 -12.86
C SER A 2 -24.76 -17.10 -11.61
N VAL A 3 -23.77 -17.81 -11.08
CA VAL A 3 -22.88 -17.27 -10.04
C VAL A 3 -21.75 -16.51 -10.72
N SER A 4 -21.44 -15.30 -10.23
CA SER A 4 -20.28 -14.53 -10.69
C SER A 4 -19.58 -13.90 -9.50
N VAL A 5 -18.24 -13.89 -9.54
CA VAL A 5 -17.41 -13.13 -8.60
C VAL A 5 -16.94 -11.88 -9.35
N GLY A 6 -17.18 -10.72 -8.76
CA GLY A 6 -16.78 -9.44 -9.34
C GLY A 6 -15.33 -9.06 -9.03
N MET A 7 -15.03 -7.76 -9.16
CA MET A 7 -13.72 -7.21 -8.81
C MET A 7 -13.48 -7.31 -7.30
N LEU A 8 -12.21 -7.30 -6.91
CA LEU A 8 -11.83 -7.15 -5.50
C LEU A 8 -12.50 -5.89 -4.92
N ASP A 9 -13.26 -6.07 -3.85
CA ASP A 9 -13.99 -4.98 -3.20
C ASP A 9 -13.09 -4.25 -2.19
N HIS A 10 -12.60 -4.97 -1.21
CA HIS A 10 -11.67 -4.45 -0.21
C HIS A 10 -10.81 -5.58 0.38
N PHE A 11 -9.78 -5.20 1.12
CA PHE A 11 -9.10 -6.09 2.04
C PHE A 11 -9.14 -5.52 3.46
N ASN A 12 -9.04 -6.41 4.45
CA ASN A 12 -9.13 -6.05 5.87
C ASN A 12 -7.79 -6.25 6.56
N ILE A 13 -7.40 -5.28 7.38
CA ILE A 13 -6.22 -5.33 8.23
C ILE A 13 -6.67 -5.28 9.69
N ARG A 14 -6.23 -6.25 10.47
CA ARG A 14 -6.39 -6.28 11.91
C ARG A 14 -5.11 -5.78 12.55
N THR A 15 -5.18 -4.65 13.23
CA THR A 15 -3.98 -3.93 13.72
C THR A 15 -4.08 -3.58 15.20
N ARG A 16 -2.94 -3.62 15.90
CA ARG A 16 -2.79 -3.04 17.25
C ARG A 16 -2.30 -1.59 17.20
N ASN A 17 -2.08 -1.04 16.00
CA ASN A 17 -1.63 0.32 15.78
C ASN A 17 -2.55 1.02 14.75
N LEU A 18 -3.82 1.22 15.11
CA LEU A 18 -4.80 1.83 14.21
C LEU A 18 -4.34 3.22 13.76
N ALA A 19 -3.91 4.09 14.69
CA ALA A 19 -3.51 5.46 14.36
C ALA A 19 -2.30 5.51 13.41
N GLY A 20 -1.29 4.67 13.62
CA GLY A 20 -0.13 4.60 12.73
C GLY A 20 -0.48 4.03 11.36
N THR A 21 -1.41 3.07 11.32
CA THR A 21 -1.88 2.48 10.07
C THR A 21 -2.71 3.49 9.27
N VAL A 22 -3.64 4.21 9.90
CA VAL A 22 -4.41 5.30 9.26
C VAL A 22 -3.44 6.33 8.65
N ARG A 23 -2.47 6.82 9.43
CA ARG A 23 -1.49 7.79 8.92
C ARG A 23 -0.71 7.27 7.71
N PHE A 24 -0.33 6.01 7.70
CA PHE A 24 0.35 5.43 6.53
C PHE A 24 -0.52 5.51 5.27
N TYR A 25 -1.77 5.04 5.36
CA TYR A 25 -2.67 5.05 4.20
C TYR A 25 -3.05 6.48 3.77
N GLU A 26 -3.18 7.42 4.69
CA GLU A 26 -3.46 8.83 4.37
C GLU A 26 -2.21 9.56 3.83
N GLU A 27 -1.14 9.59 4.62
CA GLU A 27 0.00 10.47 4.35
C GLU A 27 0.99 9.90 3.33
N VAL A 28 1.09 8.58 3.22
CA VAL A 28 2.00 7.92 2.27
C VAL A 28 1.26 7.62 0.98
N LEU A 29 0.16 6.87 1.06
CA LEU A 29 -0.56 6.43 -0.14
C LEU A 29 -1.59 7.45 -0.64
N GLY A 30 -2.02 8.41 0.18
CA GLY A 30 -2.98 9.44 -0.20
C GLY A 30 -4.43 8.95 -0.22
N LEU A 31 -4.75 7.90 0.52
CA LEU A 31 -6.13 7.46 0.71
C LEU A 31 -6.84 8.38 1.71
N GLU A 32 -8.17 8.40 1.67
CA GLU A 32 -8.99 9.20 2.58
C GLU A 32 -9.60 8.34 3.68
N ASN A 33 -9.47 8.75 4.95
CA ASN A 33 -10.22 8.16 6.05
C ASN A 33 -11.65 8.66 5.99
N GLY A 34 -12.58 7.80 5.61
CA GLY A 34 -13.94 8.19 5.30
C GLY A 34 -15.01 7.52 6.15
N ALA A 35 -16.26 7.69 5.71
CA ALA A 35 -17.43 7.16 6.41
C ALA A 35 -17.35 5.65 6.62
N ARG A 36 -17.75 5.21 7.79
CA ARG A 36 -17.77 3.82 8.23
C ARG A 36 -19.07 3.56 8.99
N PRO A 37 -19.75 2.41 8.79
CA PRO A 37 -20.87 2.02 9.63
C PRO A 37 -20.48 2.03 11.11
N ASN A 38 -21.46 2.30 11.97
CA ASN A 38 -21.25 2.38 13.42
C ASN A 38 -21.12 0.99 14.04
N PHE A 39 -20.01 0.30 13.74
CA PHE A 39 -19.69 -0.99 14.37
C PHE A 39 -19.34 -0.81 15.85
N ALA A 40 -19.60 -1.85 16.65
CA ALA A 40 -19.28 -1.86 18.08
C ALA A 40 -17.77 -1.99 18.39
N PHE A 41 -16.91 -2.10 17.39
CA PHE A 41 -15.46 -2.19 17.52
C PHE A 41 -14.76 -1.03 16.81
N PRO A 42 -13.61 -0.55 17.32
CA PRO A 42 -12.85 0.53 16.68
C PRO A 42 -12.27 0.12 15.34
N GLY A 43 -12.12 1.07 14.44
CA GLY A 43 -11.52 0.85 13.12
C GLY A 43 -11.64 2.08 12.23
N ALA A 44 -11.19 1.94 11.00
CA ALA A 44 -11.27 2.98 9.99
C ALA A 44 -11.48 2.36 8.60
N TRP A 45 -12.09 3.11 7.71
CA TRP A 45 -12.23 2.76 6.31
C TRP A 45 -11.46 3.75 5.44
N MET A 46 -10.51 3.23 4.69
CA MET A 46 -9.65 4.03 3.82
C MET A 46 -10.15 3.95 2.39
N TYR A 47 -10.37 5.12 1.82
CA TYR A 47 -11.02 5.29 0.50
C TYR A 47 -9.99 5.64 -0.58
N SER A 48 -10.12 5.00 -1.72
CA SER A 48 -9.48 5.35 -2.98
C SER A 48 -10.54 5.49 -4.06
N GLU A 49 -10.54 6.59 -4.79
CA GLU A 49 -11.51 6.86 -5.87
C GLU A 49 -12.98 6.65 -5.44
N GLY A 50 -13.32 7.11 -4.24
CA GLY A 50 -14.67 7.01 -3.68
C GLY A 50 -15.08 5.62 -3.17
N ARG A 51 -14.17 4.66 -3.13
CA ARG A 51 -14.42 3.29 -2.64
C ARG A 51 -13.62 2.99 -1.39
N ALA A 52 -14.24 2.40 -0.38
CA ALA A 52 -13.58 1.95 0.85
C ALA A 52 -12.82 0.65 0.57
N VAL A 53 -11.58 0.76 0.09
CA VAL A 53 -10.78 -0.38 -0.39
C VAL A 53 -9.92 -1.03 0.69
N VAL A 54 -9.67 -0.34 1.81
CA VAL A 54 -8.97 -0.89 2.97
C VAL A 54 -9.83 -0.70 4.22
N HIS A 55 -10.17 -1.79 4.87
CA HIS A 55 -10.89 -1.77 6.14
C HIS A 55 -9.92 -2.11 7.28
N LEU A 56 -9.81 -1.21 8.24
CA LEU A 56 -8.96 -1.38 9.41
C LEU A 56 -9.81 -1.75 10.63
N VAL A 57 -9.38 -2.75 11.36
CA VAL A 57 -9.97 -3.16 12.64
C VAL A 57 -8.92 -3.04 13.74
N ASP A 58 -9.22 -2.28 14.76
CA ASP A 58 -8.36 -2.16 15.94
C ASP A 58 -8.57 -3.37 16.87
N ILE A 59 -7.50 -4.12 17.07
CA ILE A 59 -7.46 -5.26 17.98
C ILE A 59 -6.65 -4.97 19.26
N SER A 60 -6.26 -3.72 19.50
CA SER A 60 -5.41 -3.35 20.64
C SER A 60 -6.02 -3.69 22.01
N ALA A 61 -7.35 -3.62 22.13
CA ALA A 61 -8.09 -3.96 23.33
C ALA A 61 -8.54 -5.44 23.38
N THR A 62 -8.10 -6.27 22.45
CA THR A 62 -8.45 -7.70 22.38
C THR A 62 -7.27 -8.59 22.77
N ASN A 63 -7.54 -9.89 22.97
CA ASN A 63 -6.50 -10.90 23.15
C ASN A 63 -6.00 -11.48 21.83
N GLU A 64 -6.48 -10.99 20.68
CA GLU A 64 -6.03 -11.43 19.37
C GLU A 64 -4.56 -11.03 19.15
N PRO A 65 -3.67 -11.98 18.80
CA PRO A 65 -2.27 -11.64 18.55
C PRO A 65 -2.12 -10.86 17.23
N GLN A 66 -1.26 -9.84 17.25
CA GLN A 66 -0.84 -9.18 16.01
C GLN A 66 -0.04 -10.18 15.16
N LYS A 67 -0.47 -10.38 13.93
CA LYS A 67 0.30 -11.14 12.95
C LYS A 67 1.50 -10.31 12.47
N PRO A 68 2.68 -10.93 12.27
CA PRO A 68 3.88 -10.20 11.84
C PRO A 68 3.90 -9.87 10.35
N ASP A 69 3.03 -10.50 9.57
CA ASP A 69 2.97 -10.42 8.12
C ASP A 69 1.56 -10.73 7.59
N SER A 70 1.40 -10.74 6.28
CA SER A 70 0.15 -11.04 5.60
C SER A 70 -0.09 -12.55 5.34
N GLY A 71 0.76 -13.41 5.88
CA GLY A 71 0.69 -14.87 5.68
C GLY A 71 1.01 -15.25 4.23
N VAL A 72 0.16 -16.09 3.62
CA VAL A 72 0.34 -16.54 2.23
C VAL A 72 0.00 -15.46 1.19
N VAL A 73 -0.67 -14.37 1.59
CA VAL A 73 -0.88 -13.21 0.72
C VAL A 73 0.40 -12.39 0.70
N HIS A 74 1.13 -12.45 -0.41
CA HIS A 74 2.45 -11.80 -0.51
C HIS A 74 2.34 -10.28 -0.55
N HIS A 75 1.43 -9.74 -1.36
CA HIS A 75 1.21 -8.30 -1.48
C HIS A 75 -0.20 -7.98 -1.96
N VAL A 76 -0.56 -6.71 -1.82
CA VAL A 76 -1.76 -6.11 -2.41
C VAL A 76 -1.30 -4.99 -3.34
N ALA A 77 -1.83 -4.93 -4.56
CA ALA A 77 -1.41 -3.98 -5.57
C ALA A 77 -2.47 -2.91 -5.84
N PHE A 78 -2.02 -1.64 -5.96
CA PHE A 78 -2.81 -0.50 -6.40
C PHE A 78 -2.34 0.00 -7.76
N ALA A 79 -3.26 0.29 -8.66
CA ALA A 79 -2.98 1.09 -9.83
C ALA A 79 -2.71 2.54 -9.38
N SER A 80 -1.61 3.13 -9.81
CA SER A 80 -1.09 4.38 -9.25
C SER A 80 -0.62 5.34 -10.35
N ARG A 81 -0.42 6.60 -9.97
CA ARG A 81 0.18 7.65 -10.80
C ARG A 81 1.18 8.45 -9.98
N GLY A 82 2.13 9.09 -10.67
CA GLY A 82 3.14 9.92 -10.03
C GLY A 82 4.29 9.12 -9.44
N PHE A 83 4.93 8.25 -10.24
CA PHE A 83 6.02 7.38 -9.83
C PHE A 83 7.15 8.12 -9.12
N ASP A 84 7.70 9.20 -9.75
CA ASP A 84 8.79 9.96 -9.15
C ASP A 84 8.34 10.76 -7.92
N ALA A 85 7.13 11.28 -7.92
CA ALA A 85 6.56 11.96 -6.75
C ALA A 85 6.41 11.02 -5.56
N MET A 86 6.02 9.76 -5.79
CA MET A 86 5.93 8.75 -4.74
C MET A 86 7.31 8.37 -4.19
N LYS A 87 8.31 8.17 -5.06
CA LYS A 87 9.70 7.93 -4.62
C LYS A 87 10.22 9.07 -3.75
N ALA A 88 9.99 10.32 -4.17
CA ALA A 88 10.39 11.49 -3.40
C ALA A 88 9.68 11.55 -2.03
N ARG A 89 8.38 11.27 -2.00
CA ARG A 89 7.59 11.21 -0.75
C ARG A 89 8.12 10.14 0.21
N LEU A 90 8.38 8.93 -0.27
CA LEU A 90 8.90 7.85 0.54
C LEU A 90 10.29 8.17 1.10
N ALA A 91 11.18 8.73 0.26
CA ALA A 91 12.49 9.17 0.68
C ALA A 91 12.42 10.29 1.73
N GLN A 92 11.55 11.28 1.55
CA GLN A 92 11.33 12.38 2.50
C GLN A 92 10.81 11.87 3.86
N LYS A 93 9.98 10.83 3.85
CA LYS A 93 9.47 10.20 5.07
C LYS A 93 10.45 9.18 5.68
N GLY A 94 11.63 8.98 5.08
CA GLY A 94 12.63 8.00 5.55
C GLY A 94 12.13 6.56 5.47
N MET A 95 11.22 6.27 4.56
CA MET A 95 10.64 4.94 4.41
C MET A 95 11.45 4.10 3.43
N ALA A 96 11.67 2.85 3.79
CA ALA A 96 12.26 1.86 2.93
C ALA A 96 11.30 1.46 1.82
N PHE A 97 11.77 1.42 0.58
CA PHE A 97 11.00 0.95 -0.57
C PHE A 97 11.92 0.34 -1.63
N GLU A 98 11.35 -0.46 -2.51
CA GLU A 98 11.99 -0.95 -3.72
C GLU A 98 11.26 -0.36 -4.92
N ALA A 99 12.01 0.16 -5.90
CA ALA A 99 11.45 0.60 -7.17
C ALA A 99 12.08 -0.20 -8.30
N ARG A 100 11.28 -0.68 -9.24
CA ARG A 100 11.76 -1.46 -10.38
C ARG A 100 10.91 -1.26 -11.63
N GLN A 101 11.49 -1.62 -12.75
CA GLN A 101 10.82 -1.70 -14.03
C GLN A 101 10.58 -3.17 -14.38
N VAL A 102 9.37 -3.51 -14.80
CA VAL A 102 9.06 -4.85 -15.29
C VAL A 102 9.73 -5.05 -16.66
N PRO A 103 10.25 -6.27 -16.97
CA PRO A 103 10.77 -6.56 -18.30
C PRO A 103 9.81 -6.15 -19.41
N GLY A 104 10.30 -5.43 -20.43
CA GLY A 104 9.49 -4.79 -21.45
C GLY A 104 9.25 -3.30 -21.24
N GLY A 105 9.44 -2.79 -20.01
CA GLY A 105 9.45 -1.36 -19.71
C GLY A 105 8.08 -0.67 -19.63
N GLU A 106 6.99 -1.40 -19.83
CA GLU A 106 5.64 -0.82 -19.86
C GLU A 106 5.07 -0.53 -18.48
N LEU A 107 5.56 -1.22 -17.47
CA LEU A 107 5.10 -1.13 -16.09
C LEU A 107 6.26 -0.85 -15.15
N TRP A 108 6.08 0.18 -14.31
CA TRP A 108 6.97 0.50 -13.20
C TRP A 108 6.30 0.20 -11.89
N GLN A 109 7.06 -0.26 -10.91
CA GLN A 109 6.55 -0.71 -9.63
C GLN A 109 7.31 -0.09 -8.47
N ILE A 110 6.58 0.23 -7.40
CA ILE A 110 7.15 0.55 -6.09
C ILE A 110 6.56 -0.44 -5.08
N PHE A 111 7.43 -1.00 -4.24
CA PHE A 111 7.04 -1.85 -3.12
C PHE A 111 7.38 -1.16 -1.81
N VAL A 112 6.42 -1.06 -0.93
CA VAL A 112 6.56 -0.47 0.40
C VAL A 112 5.72 -1.27 1.40
N ASN A 113 6.21 -1.43 2.63
CA ASN A 113 5.43 -2.09 3.67
C ASN A 113 4.64 -1.07 4.50
N ASP A 114 3.42 -1.45 4.83
CA ASP A 114 2.64 -0.73 5.82
C ASP A 114 3.18 -0.99 7.25
N PRO A 115 2.69 -0.28 8.30
CA PRO A 115 3.17 -0.50 9.67
C PRO A 115 2.92 -1.90 10.24
N ASN A 116 2.09 -2.72 9.60
CA ASN A 116 1.75 -4.07 10.05
C ASN A 116 2.51 -5.17 9.27
N GLY A 117 3.40 -4.79 8.35
CA GLY A 117 4.13 -5.72 7.51
C GLY A 117 3.37 -6.18 6.26
N VAL A 118 2.26 -5.53 5.91
CA VAL A 118 1.58 -5.78 4.64
C VAL A 118 2.38 -5.13 3.52
N MET A 119 2.82 -5.90 2.54
CA MET A 119 3.51 -5.38 1.37
C MET A 119 2.50 -4.77 0.42
N ILE A 120 2.70 -3.49 0.10
CA ILE A 120 1.93 -2.74 -0.87
C ILE A 120 2.76 -2.60 -2.14
N GLU A 121 2.19 -3.00 -3.26
CA GLU A 121 2.73 -2.79 -4.59
C GLU A 121 1.97 -1.63 -5.25
N LEU A 122 2.71 -0.66 -5.76
CA LEU A 122 2.16 0.46 -6.52
C LEU A 122 2.57 0.28 -7.98
N ASN A 123 1.60 0.12 -8.86
CA ASN A 123 1.81 -0.11 -10.29
C ASN A 123 1.57 1.16 -11.11
N TYR A 124 2.52 1.51 -11.94
CA TYR A 124 2.50 2.70 -12.80
C TYR A 124 2.66 2.28 -14.25
N GLU A 125 1.70 2.65 -15.09
CA GLU A 125 1.83 2.49 -16.55
C GLU A 125 2.80 3.54 -17.07
N ALA A 126 3.96 3.13 -17.56
CA ALA A 126 5.03 4.04 -18.02
C ALA A 126 4.55 5.08 -19.03
N ALA A 127 3.66 4.69 -19.94
CA ALA A 127 3.09 5.58 -20.93
C ALA A 127 2.22 6.72 -20.35
N LYS A 128 1.76 6.57 -19.11
CA LYS A 128 0.92 7.55 -18.40
C LYS A 128 1.71 8.41 -17.41
N GLU A 129 2.96 8.06 -17.15
CA GLU A 129 3.83 8.82 -16.27
C GLU A 129 4.51 9.96 -17.07
N GLN A 130 4.30 11.20 -16.65
CA GLN A 130 5.03 12.35 -17.15
C GLN A 130 6.30 12.48 -16.31
N THR A 131 7.36 11.82 -16.74
CA THR A 131 8.67 11.97 -16.11
C THR A 131 9.56 12.80 -17.03
N ASP A 132 10.27 13.79 -16.47
CA ASP A 132 11.29 14.57 -17.19
C ASP A 132 12.52 13.73 -17.54
N ALA A 133 12.61 12.53 -16.99
CA ALA A 133 13.61 11.51 -17.35
C ALA A 133 12.99 10.11 -17.20
N ALA A 134 13.10 9.31 -18.26
CA ALA A 134 12.88 7.87 -18.12
C ALA A 134 13.80 7.32 -17.01
N PRO A 135 13.37 6.34 -16.19
CA PRO A 135 14.27 5.68 -15.27
C PRO A 135 15.48 5.22 -16.06
N THR A 136 16.66 5.71 -15.72
CA THR A 136 17.88 5.25 -16.36
C THR A 136 17.94 3.74 -16.14
N GLU A 137 18.17 3.00 -17.22
CA GLU A 137 18.35 1.54 -17.24
C GLU A 137 19.60 1.11 -16.44
N HIS A 138 19.66 1.42 -15.17
CA HIS A 138 20.64 0.80 -14.30
C HIS A 138 19.90 -0.10 -13.32
N ALA A 139 19.91 -1.38 -13.67
CA ALA A 139 19.62 -2.49 -12.76
C ALA A 139 20.48 -2.49 -11.47
N SER A 140 21.29 -1.46 -11.25
CA SER A 140 22.14 -1.26 -10.09
C SER A 140 21.59 -0.29 -9.05
N ASP A 141 20.51 0.46 -9.35
CA ASP A 141 19.83 1.33 -8.38
C ASP A 141 18.63 0.63 -7.74
N ILE A 142 18.70 -0.69 -7.63
CA ILE A 142 17.89 -1.40 -6.65
C ILE A 142 18.54 -1.11 -5.30
N GLY A 143 18.21 0.04 -4.74
CA GLY A 143 18.42 0.23 -3.31
C GLY A 143 17.56 -0.79 -2.59
N THR A 144 18.10 -1.99 -2.38
CA THR A 144 17.53 -2.93 -1.43
C THR A 144 17.65 -2.29 -0.08
N VAL A 145 16.65 -1.49 0.29
CA VAL A 145 16.55 -1.01 1.66
C VAL A 145 16.08 -2.21 2.45
N LYS A 146 17.02 -2.85 3.17
CA LYS A 146 16.72 -3.85 4.17
C LYS A 146 15.57 -3.32 5.03
N ALA A 147 14.55 -4.14 5.22
CA ALA A 147 13.54 -3.88 6.23
C ALA A 147 14.25 -3.40 7.49
N ALA A 148 13.88 -2.22 7.98
CA ALA A 148 14.38 -1.75 9.26
C ALA A 148 14.06 -2.85 10.27
N ALA A 149 15.09 -3.38 10.91
CA ALA A 149 14.93 -4.28 12.02
C ALA A 149 14.04 -3.60 13.06
N ARG A 150 13.07 -4.35 13.57
CA ARG A 150 12.06 -3.97 14.55
C ARG A 150 12.67 -3.36 15.81
#